data_61af077832fe6a385e4b9f4b4e2a781e
#
_entry.id   61af077832fe6a385e4b9f4b4e2a781e
#
_cell.length_a   1.000
_cell.length_b   1.000
_cell.length_c   1.000
_cell.angle_alpha   90.00
_cell.angle_beta   90.00
_cell.angle_gamma   90.00
#
_symmetry.space_group_name_H-M   'P 1'
#
loop_
_entity.id
_entity.type
_entity.pdbx_description
1 polymer ?
#
loop_
_entity_poly.entity_id
_entity_poly.type
_entity_poly.pdbx_seq_one_letter_code
_entity_poly.pdbx_strand_id
1 'polypeptide(L)'
;SMESVIGYLSEAYMESHDGVTITYNPTGSSAGIQAVSEGRCDIGLSSRDLKDDEAETLNGTVVAIDGIAIIVNTENPVSDLTVEQIAALYTGEITNWSEVGGNDAPVVCIGREAASGTRDGFESITGTEDACVYSQELTATGDVIQTVASNPNAIGYASLSAVGDTVKTLSVNGVLPSNETILDGTYEVQRNFVLVTSKDKELTGTAKDFFDYMLSDEAAQYIEAAGAVPVN
;
A
#
# COMPACT_ATOMS: atom_id res chain seq x y z
N SER A 1 3.94 -3.53 0.40
CA SER A 1 3.68 -2.16 -0.08
C SER A 1 4.82 -1.21 0.25
N MET A 2 5.31 -1.19 1.48
CA MET A 2 6.39 -0.28 1.91
C MET A 2 7.80 -0.70 1.47
N GLU A 3 7.96 -1.81 0.76
CA GLU A 3 9.26 -2.39 0.41
C GLU A 3 10.15 -1.41 -0.36
N SER A 4 9.62 -0.74 -1.37
CA SER A 4 10.36 0.25 -2.15
C SER A 4 10.81 1.43 -1.28
N VAL A 5 9.90 2.01 -0.50
CA VAL A 5 10.19 3.17 0.38
C VAL A 5 11.27 2.81 1.41
N ILE A 6 11.09 1.69 2.12
CA ILE A 6 12.05 1.27 3.14
C ILE A 6 13.38 0.83 2.52
N GLY A 7 13.36 0.22 1.34
CA GLY A 7 14.56 -0.11 0.58
C GLY A 7 15.43 1.12 0.30
N TYR A 8 14.87 2.14 -0.35
CA TYR A 8 15.58 3.40 -0.63
C TYR A 8 16.10 4.08 0.65
N LEU A 9 15.27 4.18 1.69
CA LEU A 9 15.67 4.81 2.95
C LEU A 9 16.78 4.03 3.66
N SER A 10 16.69 2.69 3.67
CA SER A 10 17.69 1.83 4.31
C SER A 10 19.02 1.87 3.58
N GLU A 11 19.02 1.82 2.25
CA GLU A 11 20.23 1.94 1.44
C GLU A 11 20.93 3.27 1.66
N ALA A 12 20.20 4.38 1.54
CA ALA A 12 20.74 5.72 1.74
C ALA A 12 21.32 5.91 3.16
N TYR A 13 20.64 5.41 4.17
CA TYR A 13 21.11 5.48 5.55
C TYR A 13 22.37 4.64 5.78
N MET A 14 22.42 3.41 5.29
CA MET A 14 23.59 2.53 5.41
C MET A 14 24.81 3.05 4.63
N GLU A 15 24.61 3.71 3.48
CA GLU A 15 25.69 4.34 2.71
C GLU A 15 26.37 5.50 3.46
N SER A 16 25.61 6.22 4.29
CA SER A 16 26.10 7.35 5.08
C SER A 16 26.54 7.00 6.50
N HIS A 17 26.29 5.76 6.97
CA HIS A 17 26.55 5.32 8.33
C HIS A 17 27.31 3.98 8.36
N ASP A 18 28.62 4.05 8.34
CA ASP A 18 29.50 2.88 8.36
C ASP A 18 29.20 1.94 9.53
N GLY A 19 29.08 0.64 9.27
CA GLY A 19 28.88 -0.40 10.27
C GLY A 19 27.43 -0.57 10.70
N VAL A 20 26.48 0.18 10.15
CA VAL A 20 25.05 -0.03 10.36
C VAL A 20 24.54 -1.09 9.40
N THR A 21 23.71 -2.00 9.90
CA THR A 21 22.96 -2.98 9.11
C THR A 21 21.50 -2.89 9.44
N ILE A 22 20.66 -2.66 8.41
CA ILE A 22 19.20 -2.64 8.51
C ILE A 22 18.67 -3.89 7.81
N THR A 23 17.85 -4.66 8.54
CA THR A 23 17.20 -5.85 7.98
C THR A 23 15.71 -5.60 7.86
N TYR A 24 15.21 -5.67 6.64
CA TYR A 24 13.78 -5.56 6.33
C TYR A 24 13.16 -6.96 6.10
N ASN A 25 12.03 -7.22 6.77
CA ASN A 25 11.27 -8.46 6.63
C ASN A 25 9.87 -8.15 6.05
N PRO A 26 9.59 -8.46 4.78
CA PRO A 26 8.30 -8.18 4.14
C PRO A 26 7.22 -9.19 4.55
N THR A 27 6.50 -8.92 5.63
CA THR A 27 5.54 -9.86 6.24
C THR A 27 4.08 -9.36 6.28
N GLY A 28 3.80 -8.16 5.78
CA GLY A 28 2.49 -7.51 5.88
C GLY A 28 2.28 -6.72 7.18
N SER A 29 1.32 -5.78 7.16
CA SER A 29 1.11 -4.80 8.24
C SER A 29 0.77 -5.43 9.58
N SER A 30 -0.18 -6.36 9.62
CA SER A 30 -0.58 -7.01 10.88
C SER A 30 0.57 -7.79 11.53
N ALA A 31 1.41 -8.46 10.73
CA ALA A 31 2.58 -9.17 11.23
C ALA A 31 3.68 -8.20 11.72
N GLY A 32 3.87 -7.07 11.05
CA GLY A 32 4.79 -6.01 11.49
C GLY A 32 4.37 -5.37 12.81
N ILE A 33 3.09 -5.04 12.96
CA ILE A 33 2.49 -4.50 14.19
C ILE A 33 2.65 -5.51 15.34
N GLN A 34 2.31 -6.78 15.10
CA GLN A 34 2.48 -7.84 16.10
C GLN A 34 3.95 -8.04 16.51
N ALA A 35 4.88 -7.96 15.56
CA ALA A 35 6.31 -8.12 15.85
C ALA A 35 6.84 -7.05 16.81
N VAL A 36 6.38 -5.81 16.71
CA VAL A 36 6.70 -4.74 17.67
C VAL A 36 6.07 -5.00 19.01
N SER A 37 4.78 -5.36 19.04
CA SER A 37 4.06 -5.68 20.29
C SER A 37 4.73 -6.79 21.08
N GLU A 38 5.30 -7.79 20.39
CA GLU A 38 6.03 -8.90 20.99
C GLU A 38 7.53 -8.63 21.23
N GLY A 39 8.03 -7.46 20.87
CA GLY A 39 9.45 -7.08 20.99
C GLY A 39 10.40 -7.84 20.08
N ARG A 40 9.91 -8.39 18.95
CA ARG A 40 10.69 -9.15 17.97
C ARG A 40 11.39 -8.27 16.92
N CYS A 41 11.00 -7.00 16.80
CA CYS A 41 11.69 -5.99 15.98
C CYS A 41 11.65 -4.63 16.69
N ASP A 42 12.49 -3.71 16.23
CA ASP A 42 12.58 -2.37 16.80
C ASP A 42 11.49 -1.44 16.23
N ILE A 43 11.26 -1.50 14.92
CA ILE A 43 10.29 -0.67 14.20
C ILE A 43 9.41 -1.58 13.34
N GLY A 44 8.11 -1.50 13.54
CA GLY A 44 7.12 -2.14 12.68
C GLY A 44 6.73 -1.21 11.53
N LEU A 45 6.28 -1.80 10.44
CA LEU A 45 5.85 -1.08 9.24
C LEU A 45 4.41 -1.44 8.94
N SER A 46 3.57 -0.44 8.77
CA SER A 46 2.16 -0.62 8.46
C SER A 46 1.73 0.24 7.28
N SER A 47 0.93 -0.33 6.39
CA SER A 47 0.29 0.35 5.28
C SER A 47 -1.17 0.69 5.58
N ARG A 48 -1.47 0.86 6.84
CA ARG A 48 -2.72 1.36 7.42
C ARG A 48 -2.44 1.98 8.78
N ASP A 49 -3.35 2.78 9.26
CA ASP A 49 -3.30 3.28 10.63
C ASP A 49 -3.47 2.13 11.65
N LEU A 50 -3.03 2.36 12.88
CA LEU A 50 -3.26 1.44 13.98
C LEU A 50 -4.75 1.41 14.32
N LYS A 51 -5.26 0.21 14.63
CA LYS A 51 -6.58 0.04 15.22
C LYS A 51 -6.58 0.53 16.66
N ASP A 52 -7.74 0.81 17.22
CA ASP A 52 -7.87 1.36 18.58
C ASP A 52 -7.20 0.49 19.65
N ASP A 53 -7.37 -0.83 19.55
CA ASP A 53 -6.73 -1.80 20.45
C ASP A 53 -5.21 -1.88 20.29
N GLU A 54 -4.70 -1.75 19.06
CA GLU A 54 -3.26 -1.68 18.78
C GLU A 54 -2.66 -0.37 19.32
N ALA A 55 -3.38 0.74 19.17
CA ALA A 55 -2.97 2.05 19.63
C ALA A 55 -2.95 2.19 21.17
N GLU A 56 -3.49 1.24 21.92
CA GLU A 56 -3.36 1.22 23.39
C GLU A 56 -1.91 1.05 23.83
N THR A 57 -1.16 0.18 23.16
CA THR A 57 0.22 -0.21 23.52
C THR A 57 1.29 0.23 22.54
N LEU A 58 0.90 0.68 21.36
CA LEU A 58 1.81 1.06 20.29
C LEU A 58 1.63 2.53 19.87
N ASN A 59 2.70 3.13 19.36
CA ASN A 59 2.68 4.43 18.69
C ASN A 59 2.73 4.21 17.18
N GLY A 60 1.86 4.89 16.44
CA GLY A 60 1.92 5.01 14.98
C GLY A 60 2.40 6.40 14.57
N THR A 61 3.43 6.48 13.75
CA THR A 61 3.94 7.73 13.19
C THR A 61 3.88 7.67 11.68
N VAL A 62 3.14 8.57 11.05
CA VAL A 62 3.03 8.63 9.59
C VAL A 62 4.35 9.10 9.00
N VAL A 63 4.90 8.34 8.05
CA VAL A 63 6.16 8.67 7.36
C VAL A 63 5.91 9.12 5.91
N ALA A 64 4.85 8.60 5.28
CA ALA A 64 4.48 8.95 3.92
C ALA A 64 2.98 8.67 3.69
N ILE A 65 2.45 9.23 2.61
CA ILE A 65 1.13 8.86 2.07
C ILE A 65 1.35 8.10 0.76
N ASP A 66 0.60 7.03 0.55
CA ASP A 66 0.67 6.21 -0.65
C ASP A 66 -0.71 6.02 -1.27
N GLY A 67 -0.79 6.20 -2.59
CA GLY A 67 -1.98 5.88 -3.35
C GLY A 67 -2.16 4.37 -3.49
N ILE A 68 -3.37 3.89 -3.32
CA ILE A 68 -3.75 2.52 -3.70
C ILE A 68 -4.24 2.60 -5.15
N ALA A 69 -3.36 2.26 -6.09
CA ALA A 69 -3.68 2.26 -7.51
C ALA A 69 -4.63 1.11 -7.84
N ILE A 70 -5.70 1.40 -8.55
CA ILE A 70 -6.55 0.39 -9.18
C ILE A 70 -5.92 0.04 -10.53
N ILE A 71 -5.57 -1.22 -10.71
CA ILE A 71 -4.81 -1.69 -11.86
C ILE A 71 -5.59 -2.74 -12.66
N VAL A 72 -5.45 -2.66 -13.97
CA VAL A 72 -5.99 -3.64 -14.93
C VAL A 72 -4.91 -4.02 -15.94
N ASN A 73 -5.17 -5.09 -16.68
CA ASN A 73 -4.32 -5.46 -17.81
C ASN A 73 -4.30 -4.33 -18.86
N THR A 74 -3.17 -4.15 -19.54
CA THR A 74 -2.99 -3.11 -20.57
C THR A 74 -3.96 -3.24 -21.76
N GLU A 75 -4.50 -4.44 -22.01
CA GLU A 75 -5.48 -4.71 -23.06
C GLU A 75 -6.92 -4.37 -22.64
N ASN A 76 -7.18 -4.11 -21.36
CA ASN A 76 -8.50 -3.73 -20.87
C ASN A 76 -8.84 -2.30 -21.35
N PRO A 77 -9.98 -2.06 -22.04
CA PRO A 77 -10.32 -0.73 -22.55
C PRO A 77 -10.78 0.25 -21.47
N VAL A 78 -11.20 -0.21 -20.29
CA VAL A 78 -11.64 0.65 -19.18
C VAL A 78 -10.49 1.54 -18.73
N SER A 79 -10.74 2.82 -18.50
CA SER A 79 -9.74 3.81 -18.07
C SER A 79 -10.12 4.57 -16.80
N ASP A 80 -11.39 4.52 -16.41
CA ASP A 80 -11.92 5.18 -15.23
C ASP A 80 -13.01 4.33 -14.58
N LEU A 81 -13.07 4.32 -13.26
CA LEU A 81 -14.13 3.69 -12.47
C LEU A 81 -14.46 4.60 -11.29
N THR A 82 -15.73 4.62 -10.89
CA THR A 82 -16.08 5.24 -9.61
C THR A 82 -15.77 4.29 -8.43
N VAL A 83 -15.66 4.83 -7.22
CA VAL A 83 -15.47 4.03 -6.01
C VAL A 83 -16.61 3.00 -5.85
N GLU A 84 -17.84 3.40 -6.16
CA GLU A 84 -19.01 2.51 -6.12
C GLU A 84 -18.91 1.38 -7.15
N GLN A 85 -18.42 1.65 -8.37
CA GLN A 85 -18.19 0.62 -9.38
C GLN A 85 -17.09 -0.35 -8.95
N ILE A 86 -16.01 0.15 -8.34
CA ILE A 86 -14.95 -0.69 -7.78
C ILE A 86 -15.52 -1.59 -6.68
N ALA A 87 -16.30 -1.04 -5.75
CA ALA A 87 -16.98 -1.79 -4.71
C ALA A 87 -17.89 -2.89 -5.30
N ALA A 88 -18.72 -2.55 -6.29
CA ALA A 88 -19.63 -3.49 -6.94
C ALA A 88 -18.89 -4.62 -7.69
N LEU A 89 -17.73 -4.33 -8.30
CA LEU A 89 -16.89 -5.35 -8.91
C LEU A 89 -16.34 -6.33 -7.86
N TYR A 90 -15.82 -5.80 -6.75
CA TYR A 90 -15.21 -6.64 -5.71
C TYR A 90 -16.23 -7.37 -4.83
N THR A 91 -17.45 -6.89 -4.68
CA THR A 91 -18.54 -7.59 -3.99
C THR A 91 -19.28 -8.59 -4.88
N GLY A 92 -19.00 -8.59 -6.18
CA GLY A 92 -19.65 -9.49 -7.14
C GLY A 92 -21.04 -9.03 -7.58
N GLU A 93 -21.42 -7.79 -7.30
CA GLU A 93 -22.64 -7.17 -7.86
C GLU A 93 -22.48 -6.93 -9.37
N ILE A 94 -21.29 -6.50 -9.82
CA ILE A 94 -20.88 -6.42 -11.21
C ILE A 94 -19.90 -7.56 -11.49
N THR A 95 -20.22 -8.41 -12.45
CA THR A 95 -19.44 -9.61 -12.77
C THR A 95 -18.91 -9.63 -14.21
N ASN A 96 -19.32 -8.67 -15.03
CA ASN A 96 -18.91 -8.57 -16.43
C ASN A 96 -18.39 -7.16 -16.72
N TRP A 97 -17.24 -7.08 -17.39
CA TRP A 97 -16.62 -5.81 -17.75
C TRP A 97 -17.49 -4.91 -18.64
N SER A 98 -18.41 -5.50 -19.44
CA SER A 98 -19.36 -4.73 -20.27
C SER A 98 -20.26 -3.82 -19.47
N GLU A 99 -20.50 -4.12 -18.19
CA GLU A 99 -21.35 -3.32 -17.30
C GLU A 99 -20.69 -1.99 -16.88
N VAL A 100 -19.37 -1.90 -17.05
CA VAL A 100 -18.56 -0.69 -16.75
C VAL A 100 -17.79 -0.17 -17.97
N GLY A 101 -18.27 -0.48 -19.17
CA GLY A 101 -17.71 0.02 -20.42
C GLY A 101 -16.52 -0.76 -20.98
N GLY A 102 -16.26 -1.94 -20.44
CA GLY A 102 -15.25 -2.88 -20.93
C GLY A 102 -15.77 -3.86 -21.97
N ASN A 103 -14.98 -4.88 -22.26
CA ASN A 103 -15.34 -5.97 -23.17
C ASN A 103 -16.40 -6.89 -22.52
N ASP A 104 -17.15 -7.64 -23.34
CA ASP A 104 -18.03 -8.70 -22.84
C ASP A 104 -17.18 -9.89 -22.35
N ALA A 105 -16.75 -9.81 -21.10
CA ALA A 105 -15.89 -10.78 -20.45
C ALA A 105 -16.10 -10.76 -18.93
N PRO A 106 -15.90 -11.90 -18.24
CA PRO A 106 -16.01 -11.95 -16.79
C PRO A 106 -14.90 -11.13 -16.10
N VAL A 107 -15.24 -10.55 -14.96
CA VAL A 107 -14.28 -9.84 -14.11
C VAL A 107 -13.55 -10.86 -13.21
N VAL A 108 -12.23 -10.73 -13.10
CA VAL A 108 -11.39 -11.55 -12.21
C VAL A 108 -10.76 -10.63 -11.16
N CYS A 109 -11.32 -10.63 -9.95
CA CYS A 109 -10.86 -9.79 -8.85
C CYS A 109 -9.64 -10.41 -8.16
N ILE A 110 -8.50 -9.72 -8.22
CA ILE A 110 -7.27 -10.12 -7.55
C ILE A 110 -7.08 -9.23 -6.31
N GLY A 111 -6.83 -9.86 -5.17
CA GLY A 111 -6.62 -9.14 -3.91
C GLY A 111 -5.42 -9.65 -3.13
N ARG A 112 -5.30 -9.12 -1.93
CA ARG A 112 -4.25 -9.45 -0.97
C ARG A 112 -4.82 -10.33 0.15
N GLU A 113 -3.93 -11.02 0.84
CA GLU A 113 -4.23 -11.77 2.07
C GLU A 113 -4.82 -10.87 3.18
N ALA A 114 -5.54 -11.47 4.12
CA ALA A 114 -6.21 -10.75 5.22
C ALA A 114 -5.27 -9.94 6.15
N ALA A 115 -3.97 -10.29 6.21
CA ALA A 115 -2.98 -9.56 7.00
C ALA A 115 -2.41 -8.32 6.29
N SER A 116 -2.84 -8.04 5.06
CA SER A 116 -2.34 -6.94 4.24
C SER A 116 -2.98 -5.61 4.62
N GLY A 117 -2.17 -4.64 5.04
CA GLY A 117 -2.64 -3.27 5.26
C GLY A 117 -3.11 -2.58 3.97
N THR A 118 -2.67 -3.03 2.78
CA THR A 118 -3.22 -2.52 1.51
C THR A 118 -4.64 -3.01 1.29
N ARG A 119 -4.93 -4.27 1.64
CA ARG A 119 -6.30 -4.78 1.63
C ARG A 119 -7.17 -4.04 2.62
N ASP A 120 -6.73 -3.89 3.87
CA ASP A 120 -7.47 -3.14 4.90
C ASP A 120 -7.80 -1.72 4.42
N GLY A 121 -6.82 -0.99 3.87
CA GLY A 121 -7.03 0.35 3.35
C GLY A 121 -7.98 0.38 2.15
N PHE A 122 -7.83 -0.55 1.21
CA PHE A 122 -8.70 -0.66 0.04
C PHE A 122 -10.16 -0.95 0.45
N GLU A 123 -10.39 -1.97 1.27
CA GLU A 123 -11.73 -2.37 1.71
C GLU A 123 -12.41 -1.27 2.56
N SER A 124 -11.64 -0.59 3.42
CA SER A 124 -12.16 0.53 4.23
C SER A 124 -12.61 1.71 3.36
N ILE A 125 -11.81 2.09 2.35
CA ILE A 125 -12.14 3.23 1.48
C ILE A 125 -13.32 2.90 0.56
N THR A 126 -13.40 1.66 0.07
CA THR A 126 -14.50 1.21 -0.80
C THR A 126 -15.74 0.77 -0.03
N GLY A 127 -15.68 0.71 1.31
CA GLY A 127 -16.78 0.24 2.16
C GLY A 127 -17.12 -1.23 1.96
N THR A 128 -16.12 -2.06 1.65
CA THR A 128 -16.29 -3.47 1.31
C THR A 128 -15.64 -4.42 2.32
N GLU A 129 -15.42 -3.97 3.56
CA GLU A 129 -14.84 -4.79 4.63
C GLU A 129 -15.65 -6.09 4.78
N ASP A 130 -14.93 -7.21 4.76
CA ASP A 130 -15.49 -8.56 4.84
C ASP A 130 -16.49 -8.95 3.73
N ALA A 131 -16.68 -8.11 2.70
CA ALA A 131 -17.64 -8.33 1.62
C ALA A 131 -17.01 -8.67 0.27
N CYS A 132 -15.69 -8.50 0.13
CA CYS A 132 -15.00 -8.77 -1.13
C CYS A 132 -14.99 -10.25 -1.50
N VAL A 133 -15.29 -10.53 -2.77
CA VAL A 133 -15.24 -11.87 -3.38
C VAL A 133 -14.01 -11.93 -4.29
N TYR A 134 -12.88 -12.35 -3.75
CA TYR A 134 -11.65 -12.47 -4.51
C TYR A 134 -11.59 -13.78 -5.31
N SER A 135 -11.15 -13.68 -6.56
CA SER A 135 -10.81 -14.86 -7.38
C SER A 135 -9.48 -15.47 -6.94
N GLN A 136 -8.55 -14.62 -6.48
CA GLN A 136 -7.27 -15.01 -5.89
C GLN A 136 -6.88 -14.01 -4.80
N GLU A 137 -6.32 -14.54 -3.71
CA GLU A 137 -5.68 -13.77 -2.64
C GLU A 137 -4.18 -14.06 -2.66
N LEU A 138 -3.37 -13.02 -2.78
CA LEU A 138 -1.91 -13.11 -2.95
C LEU A 138 -1.17 -12.44 -1.79
N THR A 139 0.01 -12.94 -1.48
CA THR A 139 0.78 -12.51 -0.29
C THR A 139 1.77 -11.37 -0.56
N ALA A 140 1.99 -11.01 -1.84
CA ALA A 140 2.91 -9.94 -2.22
C ALA A 140 2.29 -8.99 -3.24
N THR A 141 2.65 -7.70 -3.15
CA THR A 141 2.22 -6.66 -4.10
C THR A 141 2.67 -6.99 -5.53
N GLY A 142 3.90 -7.46 -5.70
CA GLY A 142 4.44 -7.86 -7.00
C GLY A 142 3.66 -9.00 -7.66
N ASP A 143 3.16 -9.96 -6.87
CA ASP A 143 2.36 -11.08 -7.39
C ASP A 143 0.99 -10.59 -7.90
N VAL A 144 0.38 -9.60 -7.23
CA VAL A 144 -0.85 -8.97 -7.73
C VAL A 144 -0.61 -8.31 -9.08
N ILE A 145 0.43 -7.49 -9.18
CA ILE A 145 0.79 -6.80 -10.43
C ILE A 145 1.06 -7.81 -11.56
N GLN A 146 1.83 -8.86 -11.30
CA GLN A 146 2.15 -9.89 -12.29
C GLN A 146 0.91 -10.66 -12.73
N THR A 147 0.00 -10.98 -11.80
CA THR A 147 -1.24 -11.69 -12.10
C THR A 147 -2.16 -10.84 -12.98
N VAL A 148 -2.31 -9.55 -12.67
CA VAL A 148 -3.07 -8.60 -13.49
C VAL A 148 -2.43 -8.43 -14.87
N ALA A 149 -1.11 -8.30 -14.95
CA ALA A 149 -0.38 -8.18 -16.22
C ALA A 149 -0.57 -9.39 -17.16
N SER A 150 -0.77 -10.58 -16.59
CA SER A 150 -0.92 -11.83 -17.35
C SER A 150 -2.38 -12.20 -17.67
N ASN A 151 -3.37 -11.50 -17.12
CA ASN A 151 -4.79 -11.82 -17.32
C ASN A 151 -5.59 -10.60 -17.81
N PRO A 152 -6.04 -10.56 -19.09
CA PRO A 152 -6.79 -9.46 -19.66
C PRO A 152 -8.08 -9.11 -18.93
N ASN A 153 -8.64 -10.05 -18.16
CA ASN A 153 -9.90 -9.87 -17.43
C ASN A 153 -9.71 -9.48 -15.96
N ALA A 154 -8.45 -9.37 -15.52
CA ALA A 154 -8.16 -9.09 -14.11
C ALA A 154 -8.28 -7.60 -13.76
N ILE A 155 -8.75 -7.36 -12.54
CA ILE A 155 -8.61 -6.12 -11.79
C ILE A 155 -7.87 -6.41 -10.50
N GLY A 156 -6.99 -5.52 -10.10
CA GLY A 156 -6.24 -5.60 -8.85
C GLY A 156 -6.06 -4.23 -8.22
N TYR A 157 -5.52 -4.22 -7.02
CA TYR A 157 -5.08 -3.00 -6.35
C TYR A 157 -3.66 -3.19 -5.81
N ALA A 158 -2.88 -2.14 -5.87
CA ALA A 158 -1.48 -2.15 -5.44
C ALA A 158 -1.05 -0.77 -4.94
N SER A 159 -0.02 -0.72 -4.11
CA SER A 159 0.67 0.52 -3.80
C SER A 159 1.13 1.19 -5.10
N LEU A 160 0.84 2.48 -5.28
CA LEU A 160 1.26 3.25 -6.46
C LEU A 160 2.78 3.21 -6.62
N SER A 161 3.51 3.23 -5.51
CA SER A 161 4.99 3.14 -5.48
C SER A 161 5.56 1.85 -6.09
N ALA A 162 4.74 0.80 -6.24
CA ALA A 162 5.17 -0.48 -6.84
C ALA A 162 4.70 -0.66 -8.29
N VAL A 163 3.83 0.22 -8.79
CA VAL A 163 3.22 0.06 -10.12
C VAL A 163 4.15 0.59 -11.21
N GLY A 164 4.43 -0.27 -12.20
CA GLY A 164 5.17 0.07 -13.41
C GLY A 164 4.32 -0.10 -14.67
N ASP A 165 4.98 -0.07 -15.83
CA ASP A 165 4.36 -0.06 -17.17
C ASP A 165 3.73 -1.39 -17.60
N THR A 166 3.86 -2.45 -16.81
CA THR A 166 3.33 -3.79 -17.13
C THR A 166 1.81 -3.91 -16.96
N VAL A 167 1.21 -2.97 -16.26
CA VAL A 167 -0.24 -2.86 -16.03
C VAL A 167 -0.72 -1.44 -16.31
N LYS A 168 -2.02 -1.29 -16.50
CA LYS A 168 -2.64 0.02 -16.65
C LYS A 168 -3.27 0.46 -15.33
N THR A 169 -2.91 1.65 -14.85
CA THR A 169 -3.56 2.30 -13.73
C THR A 169 -4.82 3.02 -14.20
N LEU A 170 -5.92 2.83 -13.49
CA LEU A 170 -7.18 3.50 -13.75
C LEU A 170 -7.26 4.84 -13.00
N SER A 171 -7.98 5.80 -13.59
CA SER A 171 -8.54 6.90 -12.82
C SER A 171 -9.64 6.39 -11.90
N VAL A 172 -9.82 7.05 -10.77
CA VAL A 172 -10.95 6.83 -9.86
C VAL A 172 -11.71 8.13 -9.71
N ASN A 173 -13.01 8.10 -9.97
CA ASN A 173 -13.85 9.30 -10.02
C ASN A 173 -13.29 10.41 -10.95
N GLY A 174 -12.66 10.01 -12.06
CA GLY A 174 -12.03 10.92 -13.01
C GLY A 174 -10.64 11.43 -12.60
N VAL A 175 -10.09 10.99 -11.47
CA VAL A 175 -8.78 11.42 -10.97
C VAL A 175 -7.77 10.30 -11.12
N LEU A 176 -6.69 10.56 -11.86
CA LEU A 176 -5.56 9.62 -11.96
C LEU A 176 -4.64 9.75 -10.74
N PRO A 177 -4.21 8.64 -10.11
CA PRO A 177 -3.28 8.72 -9.00
C PRO A 177 -1.92 9.27 -9.44
N SER A 178 -1.45 10.27 -8.72
CA SER A 178 -0.13 10.89 -8.85
C SER A 178 0.28 11.48 -7.51
N ASN A 179 1.56 11.83 -7.35
CA ASN A 179 2.02 12.49 -6.14
C ASN A 179 1.22 13.77 -5.85
N GLU A 180 0.88 14.55 -6.88
CA GLU A 180 0.08 15.78 -6.74
C GLU A 180 -1.34 15.49 -6.25
N THR A 181 -2.06 14.55 -6.90
CA THR A 181 -3.45 14.21 -6.55
C THR A 181 -3.59 13.46 -5.23
N ILE A 182 -2.52 12.78 -4.78
CA ILE A 182 -2.43 12.18 -3.45
C ILE A 182 -2.19 13.27 -2.40
N LEU A 183 -1.25 14.19 -2.65
CA LEU A 183 -0.90 15.26 -1.72
C LEU A 183 -2.06 16.22 -1.47
N ASP A 184 -2.78 16.62 -2.53
CA ASP A 184 -3.92 17.53 -2.41
C ASP A 184 -5.24 16.84 -2.00
N GLY A 185 -5.23 15.49 -1.89
CA GLY A 185 -6.36 14.69 -1.45
C GLY A 185 -7.46 14.49 -2.50
N THR A 186 -7.23 14.89 -3.76
CA THR A 186 -8.22 14.68 -4.84
C THR A 186 -8.31 13.22 -5.27
N TYR A 187 -7.20 12.45 -5.18
CA TYR A 187 -7.24 11.00 -5.31
C TYR A 187 -7.59 10.36 -3.97
N GLU A 188 -8.83 9.89 -3.84
CA GLU A 188 -9.37 9.44 -2.53
C GLU A 188 -8.91 8.04 -2.10
N VAL A 189 -8.45 7.19 -3.03
CA VAL A 189 -8.00 5.83 -2.70
C VAL A 189 -6.54 5.86 -2.25
N GLN A 190 -6.32 6.41 -1.06
CA GLN A 190 -4.99 6.61 -0.48
C GLN A 190 -4.96 6.25 1.01
N ARG A 191 -3.78 6.01 1.53
CA ARG A 191 -3.57 5.61 2.92
C ARG A 191 -2.22 6.04 3.44
N ASN A 192 -2.07 6.03 4.75
CA ASN A 192 -0.81 6.31 5.42
C ASN A 192 0.14 5.11 5.37
N PHE A 193 1.44 5.38 5.19
CA PHE A 193 2.53 4.52 5.59
C PHE A 193 2.96 4.91 6.99
N VAL A 194 2.94 3.95 7.90
CA VAL A 194 3.08 4.20 9.34
C VAL A 194 4.28 3.41 9.90
N LEU A 195 5.15 4.11 10.60
CA LEU A 195 6.16 3.52 11.45
C LEU A 195 5.54 3.21 12.81
N VAL A 196 5.68 1.97 13.27
CA VAL A 196 5.08 1.50 14.51
C VAL A 196 6.17 1.25 15.54
N THR A 197 5.99 1.79 16.75
CA THR A 197 6.92 1.60 17.87
C THR A 197 6.16 1.24 19.14
N SER A 198 6.82 0.58 20.09
CA SER A 198 6.24 0.26 21.39
C SER A 198 6.14 1.50 22.28
N LYS A 199 5.05 1.64 23.05
CA LYS A 199 4.95 2.63 24.13
C LYS A 199 5.75 2.23 25.36
N ASP A 200 5.95 0.92 25.56
CA ASP A 200 6.61 0.39 26.74
C ASP A 200 8.15 0.30 26.59
N LYS A 201 8.64 0.41 25.35
CA LYS A 201 10.07 0.32 25.04
C LYS A 201 10.48 1.48 24.13
N GLU A 202 11.22 2.41 24.70
CA GLU A 202 11.77 3.55 23.95
C GLU A 202 12.85 3.09 22.95
N LEU A 203 12.81 3.61 21.73
CA LEU A 203 13.88 3.40 20.75
C LEU A 203 15.17 4.08 21.23
N THR A 204 16.29 3.40 21.08
CA THR A 204 17.62 3.91 21.45
C THR A 204 18.66 3.55 20.39
N GLY A 205 19.78 4.27 20.39
CA GLY A 205 20.91 4.03 19.49
C GLY A 205 20.48 4.06 18.01
N THR A 206 21.07 3.19 17.21
CA THR A 206 20.88 3.17 15.75
C THR A 206 19.41 3.03 15.30
N ALA A 207 18.59 2.31 16.07
CA ALA A 207 17.17 2.18 15.74
C ALA A 207 16.44 3.53 15.86
N LYS A 208 16.77 4.32 16.90
CA LYS A 208 16.22 5.67 17.07
C LYS A 208 16.76 6.61 16.00
N ASP A 209 18.05 6.57 15.72
CA ASP A 209 18.68 7.45 14.73
C ASP A 209 18.09 7.19 13.33
N PHE A 210 17.86 5.92 12.96
CA PHE A 210 17.19 5.56 11.70
C PHE A 210 15.71 5.97 11.68
N PHE A 211 15.00 5.83 12.80
CA PHE A 211 13.62 6.29 12.91
C PHE A 211 13.53 7.80 12.68
N ASP A 212 14.39 8.60 13.35
CA ASP A 212 14.43 10.05 13.21
C ASP A 212 14.84 10.45 11.77
N TYR A 213 15.78 9.71 11.15
CA TYR A 213 16.17 9.93 9.76
C TYR A 213 14.99 9.73 8.79
N MET A 214 14.19 8.67 8.95
CA MET A 214 13.03 8.41 8.09
C MET A 214 11.99 9.55 8.12
N LEU A 215 11.96 10.35 9.18
CA LEU A 215 11.06 11.49 9.37
C LEU A 215 11.72 12.84 9.04
N SER A 216 12.96 12.85 8.56
CA SER A 216 13.70 14.07 8.26
C SER A 216 13.42 14.59 6.83
N ASP A 217 13.65 15.89 6.63
CA ASP A 217 13.59 16.50 5.28
C ASP A 217 14.56 15.82 4.29
N GLU A 218 15.69 15.28 4.79
CA GLU A 218 16.66 14.56 3.97
C GLU A 218 16.06 13.27 3.38
N ALA A 219 15.22 12.59 4.14
CA ALA A 219 14.56 11.35 3.72
C ALA A 219 13.49 11.58 2.64
N ALA A 220 12.90 12.78 2.56
CA ALA A 220 11.80 13.10 1.65
C ALA A 220 12.11 12.74 0.20
N GLN A 221 13.32 13.07 -0.30
CA GLN A 221 13.73 12.76 -1.67
C GLN A 221 13.75 11.26 -1.99
N TYR A 222 14.04 10.40 -1.01
CA TYR A 222 14.05 8.94 -1.17
C TYR A 222 12.64 8.36 -1.13
N ILE A 223 11.75 8.95 -0.33
CA ILE A 223 10.33 8.61 -0.30
C ILE A 223 9.69 8.94 -1.65
N GLU A 224 9.96 10.14 -2.19
CA GLU A 224 9.49 10.56 -3.52
C GLU A 224 10.06 9.67 -4.64
N ALA A 225 11.34 9.35 -4.59
CA ALA A 225 11.99 8.46 -5.55
C ALA A 225 11.39 7.05 -5.53
N ALA A 226 10.91 6.60 -4.38
CA ALA A 226 10.17 5.34 -4.23
C ALA A 226 8.70 5.42 -4.69
N GLY A 227 8.20 6.60 -5.07
CA GLY A 227 6.85 6.81 -5.58
C GLY A 227 5.78 7.00 -4.51
N ALA A 228 6.15 7.31 -3.27
CA ALA A 228 5.25 7.72 -2.20
C ALA A 228 5.39 9.23 -1.92
N VAL A 229 4.44 9.81 -1.20
CA VAL A 229 4.41 11.23 -0.88
C VAL A 229 4.88 11.44 0.56
N PRO A 230 6.02 12.15 0.80
CA PRO A 230 6.47 12.45 2.16
C PRO A 230 5.47 13.39 2.87
N VAL A 231 5.43 13.30 4.20
CA VAL A 231 4.56 14.15 5.04
C VAL A 231 5.27 15.35 5.67
N ASN A 232 6.57 15.55 5.37
CA ASN A 232 7.42 16.61 5.89
C ASN A 232 7.51 17.76 4.92
#